data_20d6e9c46b006f8e8b3e7db5dd1c30cb
#
_entry.id   20d6e9c46b006f8e8b3e7db5dd1c30cb
#
_cell.length_a   1.000
_cell.length_b   1.000
_cell.length_c   1.000
_cell.angle_alpha   90.00
_cell.angle_beta   90.00
_cell.angle_gamma   90.00
#
_symmetry.space_group_name_H-M   'P 1'
#
loop_
_entity.id
_entity.type
_entity.pdbx_description
1 polymer ?
#
loop_
_entity_poly.entity_id
_entity_poly.type
_entity_poly.pdbx_seq_one_letter_code
_entity_poly.pdbx_strand_id
1 'polypeptide(L)'
;MASLDDILTAQKNGVVAINSIAQALNGTYLYTKGTPLSSGSAGTGSYATLYTVPANTQMAIVDIEICNTGSTTATFYISLVPSGGTAGASNALFYAAPINGYSTVQWTGQQVLAAGGTVQAYASSSAVTIKVGGGPG
;
A
#
# COMPACT_ATOMS: atom_id res chain seq x y z
N MET A 1 6.09 -36.78 -37.62
CA MET A 1 5.51 -35.46 -37.86
C MET A 1 4.32 -35.26 -36.91
N ALA A 2 4.24 -34.11 -36.25
CA ALA A 2 3.12 -33.82 -35.38
C ALA A 2 1.80 -33.76 -36.18
N SER A 3 0.74 -34.26 -35.58
CA SER A 3 -0.61 -34.16 -36.17
C SER A 3 -1.12 -32.74 -36.08
N LEU A 4 -2.15 -32.43 -36.85
CA LEU A 4 -2.84 -31.13 -36.76
C LEU A 4 -3.40 -30.91 -35.35
N ASP A 5 -3.90 -31.96 -34.70
CA ASP A 5 -4.44 -31.88 -33.36
C ASP A 5 -3.35 -31.54 -32.34
N ASP A 6 -2.14 -32.08 -32.50
CA ASP A 6 -0.99 -31.75 -31.60
C ASP A 6 -0.59 -30.28 -31.74
N ILE A 7 -0.56 -29.76 -32.95
CA ILE A 7 -0.26 -28.36 -33.24
C ILE A 7 -1.34 -27.45 -32.63
N LEU A 8 -2.59 -27.80 -32.79
CA LEU A 8 -3.71 -27.03 -32.26
C LEU A 8 -3.70 -26.99 -30.73
N THR A 9 -3.37 -28.14 -30.08
CA THR A 9 -3.25 -28.22 -28.63
C THR A 9 -2.13 -27.33 -28.13
N ALA A 10 -0.96 -27.35 -28.79
CA ALA A 10 0.15 -26.49 -28.43
C ALA A 10 -0.20 -24.99 -28.54
N GLN A 11 -0.92 -24.60 -29.58
CA GLN A 11 -1.39 -23.24 -29.76
C GLN A 11 -2.38 -22.83 -28.69
N LYS A 12 -3.32 -23.69 -28.31
CA LYS A 12 -4.29 -23.43 -27.24
C LYS A 12 -3.57 -23.25 -25.89
N ASN A 13 -2.60 -24.09 -25.58
CA ASN A 13 -1.83 -23.99 -24.36
C ASN A 13 -1.04 -22.69 -24.30
N GLY A 14 -0.46 -22.24 -25.42
CA GLY A 14 0.22 -20.97 -25.52
C GLY A 14 -0.71 -19.78 -25.26
N VAL A 15 -1.92 -19.80 -25.83
CA VAL A 15 -2.93 -18.75 -25.60
C VAL A 15 -3.36 -18.70 -24.13
N VAL A 16 -3.58 -19.85 -23.48
CA VAL A 16 -3.92 -19.89 -22.06
C VAL A 16 -2.82 -19.30 -21.21
N ALA A 17 -1.55 -19.61 -21.49
CA ALA A 17 -0.41 -19.05 -20.75
C ALA A 17 -0.33 -17.53 -20.90
N ILE A 18 -0.51 -17.01 -22.11
CA ILE A 18 -0.51 -15.56 -22.38
C ILE A 18 -1.66 -14.88 -21.64
N ASN A 19 -2.84 -15.44 -21.66
CA ASN A 19 -4.00 -14.90 -20.94
C ASN A 19 -3.76 -14.86 -19.42
N SER A 20 -3.12 -15.89 -18.86
CA SER A 20 -2.78 -15.95 -17.44
C SER A 20 -1.80 -14.84 -17.05
N ILE A 21 -0.79 -14.58 -17.88
CA ILE A 21 0.15 -13.48 -17.69
C ILE A 21 -0.58 -12.14 -17.77
N ALA A 22 -1.44 -11.95 -18.77
CA ALA A 22 -2.20 -10.72 -18.93
C ALA A 22 -3.11 -10.44 -17.74
N GLN A 23 -3.76 -11.47 -17.18
CA GLN A 23 -4.59 -11.32 -15.98
C GLN A 23 -3.75 -10.95 -14.77
N ALA A 24 -2.59 -11.55 -14.58
CA ALA A 24 -1.67 -11.21 -13.50
C ALA A 24 -1.19 -9.77 -13.60
N LEU A 25 -0.82 -9.31 -14.80
CA LEU A 25 -0.40 -7.93 -15.04
C LEU A 25 -1.54 -6.94 -14.81
N ASN A 26 -2.74 -7.26 -15.27
CA ASN A 26 -3.92 -6.42 -15.05
C ASN A 26 -4.28 -6.33 -13.57
N GLY A 27 -4.18 -7.43 -12.83
CA GLY A 27 -4.38 -7.44 -11.40
C GLY A 27 -3.37 -6.55 -10.69
N THR A 28 -2.09 -6.67 -11.01
CA THR A 28 -1.03 -5.81 -10.48
C THR A 28 -1.29 -4.34 -10.82
N TYR A 29 -1.69 -4.05 -12.04
CA TYR A 29 -2.01 -2.68 -12.46
C TYR A 29 -3.19 -2.10 -11.69
N LEU A 30 -4.23 -2.88 -11.43
CA LEU A 30 -5.37 -2.43 -10.62
C LEU A 30 -4.95 -2.10 -9.19
N TYR A 31 -4.06 -2.89 -8.60
CA TYR A 31 -3.56 -2.62 -7.25
C TYR A 31 -2.69 -1.36 -7.19
N THR A 32 -1.98 -1.01 -8.26
CA THR A 32 -1.20 0.23 -8.31
C THR A 32 -2.08 1.48 -8.30
N LYS A 33 -3.38 1.34 -8.50
CA LYS A 33 -4.33 2.44 -8.38
C LYS A 33 -4.87 2.64 -6.96
N GLY A 34 -4.29 1.96 -5.98
CA GLY A 34 -4.65 2.20 -4.60
C GLY A 34 -5.97 1.59 -4.18
N THR A 35 -6.08 0.26 -4.28
CA THR A 35 -7.20 -0.43 -3.63
C THR A 35 -7.17 -0.13 -2.14
N PRO A 36 -8.26 0.35 -1.54
CA PRO A 36 -8.26 0.68 -0.12
C PRO A 36 -7.94 -0.54 0.75
N LEU A 37 -6.92 -0.43 1.58
CA LEU A 37 -6.55 -1.42 2.59
C LEU A 37 -7.02 -1.00 3.97
N SER A 38 -6.89 0.27 4.29
CA SER A 38 -7.23 0.81 5.59
C SER A 38 -7.43 2.31 5.54
N SER A 39 -8.18 2.83 6.49
CA SER A 39 -8.28 4.26 6.72
C SER A 39 -8.52 4.52 8.20
N GLY A 40 -8.03 5.63 8.70
CA GLY A 40 -8.21 6.00 10.09
C GLY A 40 -7.48 7.28 10.46
N SER A 41 -7.62 7.67 11.72
CA SER A 41 -6.87 8.79 12.26
C SER A 41 -5.45 8.38 12.60
N ALA A 42 -4.51 9.29 12.35
CA ALA A 42 -3.17 9.13 12.88
C ALA A 42 -3.20 9.15 14.41
N GLY A 43 -2.29 8.43 15.05
CA GLY A 43 -2.14 8.51 16.49
C GLY A 43 -1.70 9.90 16.94
N THR A 44 -2.09 10.30 18.13
CA THR A 44 -1.58 11.50 18.78
C THR A 44 -0.84 11.11 20.05
N GLY A 45 0.38 11.62 20.23
CA GLY A 45 1.26 11.20 21.35
C GLY A 45 2.01 9.90 21.11
N SER A 46 1.53 9.02 20.23
CA SER A 46 2.18 7.79 19.85
C SER A 46 1.70 7.33 18.47
N TYR A 47 2.46 6.44 17.83
CA TYR A 47 2.06 5.86 16.56
C TYR A 47 0.83 4.97 16.71
N ALA A 48 -0.11 5.11 15.78
CA ALA A 48 -1.24 4.20 15.63
C ALA A 48 -0.97 3.24 14.46
N THR A 49 -1.26 1.96 14.65
CA THR A 49 -1.19 0.98 13.59
C THR A 49 -2.44 1.08 12.72
N LEU A 50 -2.25 1.44 11.45
CA LEU A 50 -3.34 1.57 10.48
C LEU A 50 -3.59 0.27 9.74
N TYR A 51 -2.55 -0.49 9.46
CA TYR A 51 -2.66 -1.72 8.68
C TYR A 51 -1.58 -2.71 9.12
N THR A 52 -1.95 -3.98 9.21
CA THR A 52 -1.02 -5.08 9.47
C THR A 52 -1.13 -6.08 8.32
N VAL A 53 0.01 -6.43 7.73
CA VAL A 53 0.05 -7.41 6.63
C VAL A 53 -0.31 -8.78 7.19
N PRO A 54 -1.31 -9.48 6.60
CA PRO A 54 -1.72 -10.80 7.07
C PRO A 54 -0.60 -11.83 6.98
N ALA A 55 -0.69 -12.86 7.83
CA ALA A 55 0.26 -13.97 7.81
C ALA A 55 0.32 -14.64 6.42
N ASN A 56 1.50 -15.09 6.05
CA ASN A 56 1.76 -15.81 4.79
C ASN A 56 1.44 -15.00 3.53
N THR A 57 1.43 -13.67 3.63
CA THR A 57 1.22 -12.78 2.48
C THR A 57 2.29 -11.70 2.43
N GLN A 58 2.37 -11.03 1.28
CA GLN A 58 3.08 -9.77 1.13
C GLN A 58 2.10 -8.74 0.58
N MET A 59 2.26 -7.49 0.98
CA MET A 59 1.43 -6.40 0.47
C MET A 59 2.30 -5.30 -0.09
N ALA A 60 1.95 -4.85 -1.29
CA ALA A 60 2.51 -3.65 -1.86
C ALA A 60 1.67 -2.45 -1.39
N ILE A 61 2.31 -1.52 -0.73
CA ILE A 61 1.69 -0.24 -0.38
C ILE A 61 1.98 0.70 -1.55
N VAL A 62 0.94 1.15 -2.24
CA VAL A 62 1.11 1.87 -3.50
C VAL A 62 0.60 3.29 -3.43
N ASP A 63 -0.31 3.60 -2.52
CA ASP A 63 -0.71 4.98 -2.30
C ASP A 63 -1.07 5.22 -0.83
N ILE A 64 -0.82 6.45 -0.39
CA ILE A 64 -1.23 6.91 0.93
C ILE A 64 -1.75 8.32 0.75
N GLU A 65 -2.96 8.58 1.22
CA GLU A 65 -3.55 9.91 1.24
C GLU A 65 -3.67 10.40 2.68
N ILE A 66 -3.13 11.57 2.92
CA ILE A 66 -3.14 12.20 4.24
C ILE A 66 -3.99 13.46 4.14
N CYS A 67 -5.03 13.54 4.93
CA CYS A 67 -5.95 14.67 4.96
C CYS A 67 -5.93 15.33 6.32
N ASN A 68 -5.72 16.63 6.36
CA ASN A 68 -5.91 17.41 7.56
C ASN A 68 -7.33 18.02 7.53
N THR A 69 -8.22 17.48 8.33
CA THR A 69 -9.60 17.93 8.41
C THR A 69 -9.79 19.14 9.33
N GLY A 70 -8.73 19.57 10.00
CA GLY A 70 -8.72 20.75 10.85
C GLY A 70 -8.28 22.01 10.11
N SER A 71 -8.45 23.16 10.73
CA SER A 71 -8.14 24.45 10.14
C SER A 71 -6.68 24.88 10.32
N THR A 72 -5.93 24.24 11.22
CA THR A 72 -4.55 24.61 11.54
C THR A 72 -3.57 23.61 10.94
N THR A 73 -2.36 24.09 10.61
CA THR A 73 -1.27 23.25 10.13
C THR A 73 -0.90 22.22 11.20
N ALA A 74 -0.73 20.97 10.77
CA ALA A 74 -0.26 19.87 11.60
C ALA A 74 1.03 19.28 11.01
N THR A 75 1.71 18.46 11.80
CA THR A 75 2.83 17.64 11.33
C THR A 75 2.43 16.18 11.42
N PHE A 76 2.92 15.37 10.48
CA PHE A 76 2.62 13.95 10.48
C PHE A 76 3.85 13.11 10.19
N TYR A 77 3.77 11.85 10.63
CA TYR A 77 4.80 10.83 10.49
C TYR A 77 4.13 9.56 10.02
N ILE A 78 4.68 8.91 8.99
CA ILE A 78 4.21 7.61 8.54
C ILE A 78 5.42 6.69 8.42
N SER A 79 5.33 5.52 9.04
CA SER A 79 6.39 4.51 9.01
C SER A 79 5.85 3.21 8.41
N LEU A 80 6.67 2.59 7.57
CA LEU A 80 6.43 1.24 7.04
C LEU A 80 7.34 0.31 7.84
N VAL A 81 6.75 -0.39 8.79
CA VAL A 81 7.49 -1.09 9.85
C VAL A 81 7.55 -2.58 9.53
N PRO A 82 8.76 -3.18 9.41
CA PRO A 82 8.85 -4.62 9.24
C PRO A 82 8.36 -5.36 10.48
N SER A 83 8.00 -6.63 10.32
CA SER A 83 7.53 -7.46 11.42
C SER A 83 8.52 -7.44 12.57
N GLY A 84 8.01 -7.20 13.77
CA GLY A 84 8.82 -7.10 14.99
C GLY A 84 9.58 -5.79 15.15
N GLY A 85 9.47 -4.87 14.20
CA GLY A 85 10.11 -3.56 14.29
C GLY A 85 9.31 -2.54 15.08
N THR A 86 9.91 -1.37 15.27
CA THR A 86 9.30 -0.23 15.95
C THR A 86 9.27 0.96 15.00
N ALA A 87 8.14 1.64 14.95
CA ALA A 87 7.97 2.84 14.11
C ALA A 87 8.91 3.96 14.62
N GLY A 88 9.55 4.63 13.68
CA GLY A 88 10.46 5.72 13.98
C GLY A 88 11.18 6.24 12.75
N ALA A 89 12.21 7.02 12.95
CA ALA A 89 12.96 7.65 11.86
C ALA A 89 13.60 6.64 10.89
N SER A 90 14.00 5.46 11.37
CA SER A 90 14.71 4.48 10.56
C SER A 90 13.84 3.82 9.49
N ASN A 91 12.51 3.82 9.65
CA ASN A 91 11.56 3.23 8.71
C ASN A 91 10.49 4.23 8.25
N ALA A 92 10.77 5.51 8.40
CA ALA A 92 9.85 6.57 8.05
C ALA A 92 9.71 6.72 6.54
N LEU A 93 8.47 6.81 6.07
CA LEU A 93 8.12 7.28 4.74
C LEU A 93 7.93 8.81 4.77
N PHE A 94 7.28 9.32 5.81
CA PHE A 94 7.18 10.74 6.13
C PHE A 94 7.66 10.95 7.56
N TYR A 95 8.47 11.97 7.76
CA TYR A 95 8.99 12.30 9.08
C TYR A 95 8.88 13.81 9.33
N ALA A 96 8.06 14.17 10.30
CA ALA A 96 7.77 15.56 10.65
C ALA A 96 7.32 16.40 9.44
N ALA A 97 6.51 15.81 8.56
CA ALA A 97 6.03 16.51 7.36
C ALA A 97 4.89 17.45 7.72
N PRO A 98 4.92 18.70 7.24
CA PRO A 98 3.80 19.62 7.48
C PRO A 98 2.63 19.33 6.55
N ILE A 99 1.42 19.51 7.06
CA ILE A 99 0.20 19.49 6.27
C ILE A 99 -0.68 20.66 6.69
N ASN A 100 -0.97 21.55 5.74
CA ASN A 100 -1.79 22.72 5.98
C ASN A 100 -3.24 22.34 6.35
N GLY A 101 -3.91 23.24 7.04
CA GLY A 101 -5.33 23.03 7.36
C GLY A 101 -6.17 22.85 6.10
N TYR A 102 -7.15 21.93 6.17
CA TYR A 102 -8.04 21.57 5.07
C TYR A 102 -7.34 21.14 3.79
N SER A 103 -6.16 20.56 3.91
CA SER A 103 -5.33 20.10 2.78
C SER A 103 -5.17 18.60 2.76
N THR A 104 -4.84 18.08 1.59
CA THR A 104 -4.54 16.66 1.39
C THR A 104 -3.15 16.54 0.76
N VAL A 105 -2.35 15.62 1.28
CA VAL A 105 -1.07 15.20 0.72
C VAL A 105 -1.24 13.77 0.22
N GLN A 106 -0.75 13.50 -0.98
CA GLN A 106 -0.81 12.17 -1.57
C GLN A 106 0.59 11.66 -1.85
N TRP A 107 0.85 10.42 -1.48
CA TRP A 107 2.05 9.68 -1.85
C TRP A 107 1.67 8.51 -2.74
N THR A 108 2.40 8.35 -3.83
CA THR A 108 2.28 7.19 -4.71
C THR A 108 3.65 6.57 -4.90
N GLY A 109 3.70 5.26 -4.95
CA GLY A 109 4.95 4.53 -5.09
C GLY A 109 4.69 3.05 -5.06
N GLN A 110 5.68 2.30 -4.63
CA GLN A 110 5.55 0.85 -4.43
C GLN A 110 6.53 0.43 -3.34
N GLN A 111 6.01 0.12 -2.18
CA GLN A 111 6.76 -0.41 -1.05
C GLN A 111 6.15 -1.73 -0.63
N VAL A 112 6.94 -2.78 -0.61
CA VAL A 112 6.47 -4.12 -0.25
C VAL A 112 6.73 -4.37 1.22
N LEU A 113 5.68 -4.76 1.94
CA LEU A 113 5.76 -5.22 3.32
C LEU A 113 5.53 -6.73 3.37
N ALA A 114 6.42 -7.45 4.05
CA ALA A 114 6.25 -8.86 4.32
C ALA A 114 5.20 -9.08 5.41
N ALA A 115 4.79 -10.34 5.57
CA ALA A 115 3.82 -10.74 6.61
C ALA A 115 4.22 -10.20 7.99
N GLY A 116 3.26 -9.66 8.72
CA GLY A 116 3.47 -9.05 10.03
C GLY A 116 3.99 -7.62 9.99
N GLY A 117 4.37 -7.10 8.82
CA GLY A 117 4.72 -5.69 8.67
C GLY A 117 3.51 -4.79 8.88
N THR A 118 3.74 -3.55 9.28
CA THR A 118 2.67 -2.62 9.61
C THR A 118 2.88 -1.26 8.97
N VAL A 119 1.78 -0.58 8.71
CA VAL A 119 1.77 0.86 8.40
C VAL A 119 1.33 1.57 9.67
N GLN A 120 2.18 2.42 10.20
CA GLN A 120 1.91 3.15 11.42
C GLN A 120 2.05 4.65 11.17
N ALA A 121 1.23 5.42 11.86
CA ALA A 121 1.18 6.86 11.69
C ALA A 121 1.01 7.59 13.01
N TYR A 122 1.59 8.78 13.05
CA TYR A 122 1.52 9.71 14.18
C TYR A 122 1.35 11.12 13.64
N ALA A 123 0.57 11.93 14.32
CA ALA A 123 0.39 13.33 13.95
C ALA A 123 0.24 14.21 15.17
N SER A 124 0.54 15.49 15.00
CA SER A 124 0.37 16.51 16.05
C SER A 124 -1.10 16.87 16.34
N SER A 125 -2.03 16.39 15.52
CA SER A 125 -3.46 16.67 15.64
C SER A 125 -4.27 15.43 15.31
N SER A 126 -5.36 15.22 16.05
CA SER A 126 -6.34 14.17 15.78
C SER A 126 -7.18 14.43 14.51
N ALA A 127 -7.07 15.60 13.94
CA ALA A 127 -7.76 15.95 12.69
C ALA A 127 -7.08 15.36 11.45
N VAL A 128 -5.87 14.79 11.58
CA VAL A 128 -5.18 14.16 10.47
C VAL A 128 -5.68 12.73 10.28
N THR A 129 -6.25 12.45 9.12
CA THR A 129 -6.72 11.13 8.72
C THR A 129 -5.90 10.59 7.56
N ILE A 130 -5.76 9.27 7.50
CA ILE A 130 -4.87 8.62 6.54
C ILE A 130 -5.61 7.46 5.88
N LYS A 131 -5.51 7.37 4.57
CA LYS A 131 -5.97 6.23 3.78
C LYS A 131 -4.77 5.53 3.18
N VAL A 132 -4.74 4.21 3.29
CA VAL A 132 -3.68 3.36 2.79
C VAL A 132 -4.24 2.49 1.68
N GLY A 133 -3.62 2.50 0.52
CA GLY A 133 -4.02 1.70 -0.62
C GLY A 133 -2.90 0.79 -1.10
N GLY A 134 -3.27 -0.35 -1.67
CA GLY A 134 -2.32 -1.30 -2.19
C GLY A 134 -2.97 -2.64 -2.49
N GLY A 135 -2.14 -3.67 -2.56
CA GLY A 135 -2.59 -5.03 -2.84
C GLY A 135 -1.47 -6.05 -2.73
N PRO A 136 -1.72 -7.31 -3.07
CA PRO A 136 -0.70 -8.35 -3.01
C PRO A 136 0.55 -7.96 -3.79
N GLY A 137 1.71 -8.13 -3.14
CA GLY A 137 3.01 -7.78 -3.70
C GLY A 137 3.77 -8.95 -4.30
#